data_171b2b6f6f3f87818edb6968c0f37b5c
#
_entry.id   171b2b6f6f3f87818edb6968c0f37b5c
#
_cell.length_a   1.000
_cell.length_b   1.000
_cell.length_c   1.000
_cell.angle_alpha   90.00
_cell.angle_beta   90.00
_cell.angle_gamma   90.00
#
_symmetry.space_group_name_H-M   'P 1'
#
loop_
_entity.id
_entity.type
_entity.pdbx_description
1 polymer ?
#
loop_
_entity_poly.entity_id
_entity_poly.type
_entity_poly.pdbx_seq_one_letter_code
_entity_poly.pdbx_strand_id
1 'polypeptide(L)'
;CSSDLKNNKLDVAVGYSTDGRIAAYDLKILEDDRKFFPPYDGSPLANEQLIKNNPEIDKALKKLEGKISTEEMQKLNYEADGKGKEPAVIAEEYLKKHHYFEEKKGGHK
;
A
#
# COMPACT_ATOMS: atom_id res chain seq x y z
N CYS A 1 -5.52 -14.34 11.92
CA CYS A 1 -5.20 -15.64 11.90
C CYS A 1 -4.53 -16.19 10.66
N SER A 2 -3.71 -15.36 10.00
CA SER A 2 -2.95 -15.83 8.83
C SER A 2 -2.02 -16.99 9.18
N SER A 3 -1.48 -16.99 10.40
CA SER A 3 -0.62 -18.09 10.86
C SER A 3 -1.40 -19.40 11.00
N ASP A 4 -2.69 -19.32 11.33
CA ASP A 4 -3.52 -20.52 11.43
C ASP A 4 -3.75 -21.15 10.05
N LEU A 5 -3.88 -20.34 9.01
CA LEU A 5 -3.95 -20.81 7.64
C LEU A 5 -2.64 -21.49 7.23
N LYS A 6 -1.51 -20.84 7.55
CA LYS A 6 -0.19 -21.40 7.23
C LYS A 6 0.03 -22.74 7.92
N ASN A 7 -0.44 -22.89 9.15
CA ASN A 7 -0.23 -24.09 9.93
C ASN A 7 -1.36 -25.13 9.77
N ASN A 8 -2.22 -24.95 8.81
CA ASN A 8 -3.33 -25.86 8.49
C ASN A 8 -4.35 -26.03 9.62
N LYS A 9 -4.48 -25.03 10.47
CA LYS A 9 -5.50 -25.03 11.52
C LYS A 9 -6.84 -24.50 11.01
N LEU A 10 -6.81 -23.68 9.98
CA LEU A 10 -7.99 -23.16 9.29
C LEU A 10 -7.82 -23.33 7.81
N ASP A 11 -8.93 -23.50 7.11
CA ASP A 11 -8.91 -23.61 5.65
C ASP A 11 -9.19 -22.27 4.98
N VAL A 12 -10.00 -21.41 5.60
CA VAL A 12 -10.41 -20.11 5.05
C VAL A 12 -10.49 -19.10 6.20
N ALA A 13 -10.11 -17.88 5.94
CA ALA A 13 -10.20 -16.79 6.91
C ALA A 13 -10.49 -15.47 6.21
N VAL A 14 -11.02 -14.50 6.94
CA VAL A 14 -11.25 -13.15 6.45
C VAL A 14 -10.04 -12.28 6.77
N GLY A 15 -9.64 -11.44 5.83
CA GLY A 15 -8.51 -10.54 6.03
C GLY A 15 -8.52 -9.42 5.01
N TYR A 16 -7.50 -8.57 5.09
CA TYR A 16 -7.33 -7.49 4.12
C TYR A 16 -6.44 -7.95 2.97
N SER A 17 -6.80 -7.56 1.76
CA SER A 17 -6.10 -7.99 0.55
C SER A 17 -4.65 -7.51 0.47
N THR A 18 -4.29 -6.47 1.21
CA THR A 18 -2.93 -5.93 1.22
C THR A 18 -2.09 -6.40 2.41
N ASP A 19 -2.58 -7.36 3.19
CA ASP A 19 -1.82 -7.90 4.31
C ASP A 19 -0.54 -8.57 3.80
N GLY A 20 0.60 -8.16 4.36
CA GLY A 20 1.90 -8.67 3.94
C GLY A 20 2.07 -10.17 4.11
N ARG A 21 1.35 -10.76 5.06
CA ARG A 21 1.45 -12.20 5.29
C ARG A 21 0.86 -13.04 4.17
N ILE A 22 0.01 -12.45 3.33
CA ILE A 22 -0.52 -13.15 2.16
C ILE A 22 0.63 -13.54 1.24
N ALA A 23 1.54 -12.61 0.96
CA ALA A 23 2.72 -12.90 0.15
C ALA A 23 3.72 -13.80 0.89
N ALA A 24 3.93 -13.54 2.19
CA ALA A 24 4.91 -14.28 2.98
C ALA A 24 4.54 -15.75 3.16
N TYR A 25 3.26 -16.05 3.29
CA TYR A 25 2.78 -17.40 3.54
C TYR A 25 2.21 -18.06 2.29
N ASP A 26 2.34 -17.40 1.16
CA ASP A 26 1.83 -17.91 -0.12
C ASP A 26 0.34 -18.26 -0.04
N LEU A 27 -0.43 -17.35 0.54
CA LEU A 27 -1.87 -17.52 0.66
C LEU A 27 -2.57 -17.03 -0.60
N LYS A 28 -3.72 -17.63 -0.89
CA LYS A 28 -4.50 -17.24 -2.05
C LYS A 28 -5.67 -16.34 -1.66
N ILE A 29 -5.84 -15.24 -2.37
CA ILE A 29 -7.00 -14.36 -2.21
C ILE A 29 -8.10 -14.85 -3.14
N LEU A 30 -9.28 -15.08 -2.57
CA LEU A 30 -10.45 -15.47 -3.35
C LEU A 30 -11.13 -14.23 -3.88
N GLU A 31 -11.62 -14.32 -5.10
CA GLU A 31 -12.29 -13.18 -5.74
C GLU A 31 -13.67 -12.93 -5.12
N ASP A 32 -13.95 -11.65 -4.84
CA ASP A 32 -15.29 -11.25 -4.39
C ASP A 32 -16.14 -10.90 -5.61
N ASP A 33 -16.58 -11.95 -6.31
CA ASP A 33 -17.30 -11.79 -7.57
C ASP A 33 -18.68 -11.15 -7.42
N ARG A 34 -19.26 -11.22 -6.23
CA ARG A 34 -20.56 -10.61 -5.94
C ARG A 34 -20.45 -9.24 -5.27
N LYS A 35 -19.22 -8.74 -5.11
CA LYS A 35 -18.95 -7.44 -4.53
C LYS A 35 -19.62 -7.24 -3.17
N PHE A 36 -19.52 -8.25 -2.34
CA PHE A 36 -20.04 -8.22 -0.98
C PHE A 36 -19.31 -7.20 -0.11
N PHE A 37 -17.99 -7.13 -0.23
CA PHE A 37 -17.18 -6.23 0.57
C PHE A 37 -17.04 -4.88 -0.12
N PRO A 38 -17.14 -3.76 0.64
CA PRO A 38 -16.87 -2.45 0.06
C PRO A 38 -15.39 -2.29 -0.28
N PRO A 39 -15.05 -1.41 -1.21
CA PRO A 39 -13.63 -1.15 -1.50
C PRO A 39 -12.94 -0.49 -0.31
N TYR A 40 -11.69 -0.87 -0.09
CA TYR A 40 -10.87 -0.35 1.00
C TYR A 40 -9.55 0.19 0.46
N ASP A 41 -9.61 0.98 -0.58
CA ASP A 41 -8.40 1.57 -1.14
C ASP A 41 -7.80 2.58 -0.17
N GLY A 42 -6.49 2.52 -0.01
CA GLY A 42 -5.79 3.51 0.79
C GLY A 42 -5.90 4.87 0.13
N SER A 43 -6.27 5.88 0.89
CA SER A 43 -6.44 7.23 0.36
C SER A 43 -5.86 8.27 1.32
N PRO A 44 -5.09 9.23 0.82
CA PRO A 44 -4.67 10.32 1.67
C PRO A 44 -5.85 11.22 2.02
N LEU A 45 -5.88 11.71 3.24
CA LEU A 45 -6.91 12.62 3.70
C LEU A 45 -6.27 13.97 4.00
N ALA A 46 -6.90 15.02 3.56
CA ALA A 46 -6.39 16.36 3.79
C ALA A 46 -7.54 17.32 4.07
N ASN A 47 -7.21 18.39 4.79
CA ASN A 47 -8.15 19.46 5.03
C ASN A 47 -8.49 20.17 3.72
N GLU A 48 -9.77 20.45 3.50
CA GLU A 48 -10.23 21.07 2.27
C GLU A 48 -9.56 22.41 2.00
N GLN A 49 -9.41 23.24 3.03
CA GLN A 49 -8.75 24.53 2.86
C GLN A 49 -7.28 24.39 2.46
N LEU A 50 -6.61 23.40 3.01
CA LEU A 50 -5.22 23.15 2.66
C LEU A 50 -5.09 22.88 1.17
N ILE A 51 -5.96 22.06 0.62
CA ILE A 51 -5.94 21.70 -0.80
C ILE A 51 -6.30 22.90 -1.67
N LYS A 52 -7.27 23.68 -1.26
CA LYS A 52 -7.66 24.90 -2.01
C LYS A 52 -6.54 25.93 -2.08
N ASN A 53 -5.81 26.06 -0.98
CA ASN A 53 -4.72 27.06 -0.90
C ASN A 53 -3.43 26.54 -1.55
N ASN A 54 -3.29 25.23 -1.68
CA ASN A 54 -2.07 24.61 -2.20
C ASN A 54 -2.43 23.50 -3.21
N PRO A 55 -2.91 23.86 -4.40
CA PRO A 55 -3.33 22.85 -5.39
C PRO A 55 -2.19 21.92 -5.84
N GLU A 56 -0.94 22.33 -5.68
CA GLU A 56 0.19 21.49 -6.04
C GLU A 56 0.30 20.25 -5.16
N ILE A 57 -0.23 20.29 -3.93
CA ILE A 57 -0.25 19.13 -3.05
C ILE A 57 -1.14 18.04 -3.66
N ASP A 58 -2.31 18.43 -4.13
CA ASP A 58 -3.24 17.50 -4.78
C ASP A 58 -2.61 16.85 -6.02
N LYS A 59 -1.92 17.65 -6.82
CA LYS A 59 -1.24 17.14 -8.01
C LYS A 59 -0.14 16.15 -7.65
N ALA A 60 0.64 16.45 -6.61
CA ALA A 60 1.71 15.57 -6.18
C ALA A 60 1.17 14.23 -5.69
N LEU A 61 0.07 14.25 -4.92
CA LEU A 61 -0.53 13.02 -4.42
C LEU A 61 -1.15 12.20 -5.55
N LYS A 62 -1.71 12.84 -6.55
CA LYS A 62 -2.30 12.14 -7.69
C LYS A 62 -1.28 11.39 -8.54
N LYS A 63 -0.01 11.75 -8.45
CA LYS A 63 1.03 11.02 -9.17
C LYS A 63 1.13 9.56 -8.71
N LEU A 64 0.72 9.26 -7.49
CA LEU A 64 0.74 7.91 -6.95
C LEU A 64 -0.54 7.13 -7.25
N GLU A 65 -1.57 7.80 -7.77
CA GLU A 65 -2.85 7.15 -8.02
C GLU A 65 -2.72 6.00 -9.02
N GLY A 66 -3.18 4.83 -8.62
CA GLY A 66 -3.13 3.64 -9.48
C GLY A 66 -1.74 3.07 -9.73
N LYS A 67 -0.71 3.57 -9.03
CA LYS A 67 0.68 3.13 -9.26
C LYS A 67 1.11 1.96 -8.40
N ILE A 68 0.44 1.75 -7.29
CA ILE A 68 0.80 0.69 -6.36
C ILE A 68 -0.23 -0.43 -6.47
N SER A 69 0.20 -1.59 -6.97
CA SER A 69 -0.68 -2.75 -7.08
C SER A 69 -0.91 -3.40 -5.72
N THR A 70 -1.93 -4.27 -5.66
CA THR A 70 -2.20 -5.02 -4.43
C THR A 70 -1.01 -5.87 -4.02
N GLU A 71 -0.41 -6.58 -4.96
CA GLU A 71 0.76 -7.42 -4.68
C GLU A 71 1.95 -6.60 -4.19
N GLU A 72 2.17 -5.44 -4.79
CA GLU A 72 3.25 -4.58 -4.36
C GLU A 72 3.02 -4.06 -2.96
N MET A 73 1.79 -3.66 -2.63
CA MET A 73 1.47 -3.21 -1.28
C MET A 73 1.63 -4.35 -0.25
N GLN A 74 1.29 -5.57 -0.62
CA GLN A 74 1.52 -6.73 0.25
C GLN A 74 3.00 -6.87 0.62
N LYS A 75 3.87 -6.70 -0.37
CA LYS A 75 5.32 -6.78 -0.14
C LYS A 75 5.81 -5.65 0.75
N LEU A 76 5.34 -4.44 0.49
CA LEU A 76 5.72 -3.28 1.31
C LEU A 76 5.25 -3.44 2.76
N ASN A 77 4.02 -3.90 2.95
CA ASN A 77 3.48 -4.14 4.28
C ASN A 77 4.23 -5.25 5.01
N TYR A 78 4.67 -6.28 4.28
CA TYR A 78 5.45 -7.34 4.90
C TYR A 78 6.82 -6.85 5.37
N GLU A 79 7.42 -5.92 4.66
CA GLU A 79 8.69 -5.36 5.10
C GLU A 79 8.54 -4.64 6.45
N ALA A 80 7.40 -3.98 6.65
CA ALA A 80 7.14 -3.34 7.94
C ALA A 80 6.75 -4.36 9.01
N ASP A 81 5.74 -5.18 8.72
CA ASP A 81 5.15 -6.06 9.73
C ASP A 81 5.95 -7.33 9.97
N GLY A 82 6.56 -7.87 8.94
CA GLY A 82 7.32 -9.11 9.04
C GLY A 82 8.80 -8.93 9.32
N LYS A 83 9.40 -7.92 8.71
CA LYS A 83 10.84 -7.66 8.84
C LYS A 83 11.17 -6.55 9.82
N GLY A 84 10.17 -5.85 10.33
CA GLY A 84 10.37 -4.80 11.31
C GLY A 84 10.98 -3.51 10.78
N LYS A 85 10.92 -3.29 9.46
CA LYS A 85 11.43 -2.08 8.86
C LYS A 85 10.49 -0.90 9.11
N GLU A 86 11.05 0.27 9.31
CA GLU A 86 10.22 1.46 9.54
C GLU A 86 9.45 1.85 8.29
N PRO A 87 8.12 2.11 8.41
CA PRO A 87 7.33 2.50 7.24
C PRO A 87 7.87 3.70 6.48
N ALA A 88 8.41 4.69 7.18
CA ALA A 88 9.00 5.87 6.53
C ALA A 88 10.17 5.50 5.63
N VAL A 89 11.02 4.57 6.07
CA VAL A 89 12.14 4.09 5.28
C VAL A 89 11.67 3.33 4.05
N ILE A 90 10.67 2.47 4.22
CA ILE A 90 10.11 1.70 3.12
C ILE A 90 9.52 2.64 2.06
N ALA A 91 8.78 3.66 2.50
CA ALA A 91 8.20 4.64 1.59
C ALA A 91 9.27 5.42 0.84
N GLU A 92 10.32 5.83 1.54
CA GLU A 92 11.42 6.56 0.90
C GLU A 92 12.12 5.70 -0.15
N GLU A 93 12.40 4.45 0.17
CA GLU A 93 13.02 3.52 -0.78
C GLU A 93 12.13 3.31 -2.01
N TYR A 94 10.83 3.16 -1.79
CA TYR A 94 9.88 3.00 -2.89
C TYR A 94 9.89 4.22 -3.81
N LEU A 95 9.82 5.41 -3.23
CA LEU A 95 9.79 6.64 -4.02
C LEU A 95 11.09 6.85 -4.80
N LYS A 96 12.23 6.52 -4.20
CA LYS A 96 13.52 6.60 -4.87
C LYS A 96 13.61 5.59 -6.00
N LYS A 97 13.17 4.36 -5.77
CA LYS A 97 13.21 3.30 -6.77
C LYS A 97 12.41 3.65 -8.02
N HIS A 98 11.29 4.33 -7.83
CA HIS A 98 10.41 4.72 -8.93
C HIS A 98 10.64 6.14 -9.41
N HIS A 99 11.74 6.76 -8.99
CA HIS A 99 12.22 8.05 -9.50
C HIS A 99 11.32 9.24 -9.20
N TYR A 100 10.52 9.18 -8.16
CA TYR A 100 9.65 10.31 -7.80
C TYR A 100 10.43 11.53 -7.32
N PHE A 101 11.63 11.34 -6.79
CA PHE A 101 12.45 12.45 -6.29
C PHE A 101 13.29 13.12 -7.38
N GLU A 102 13.46 12.50 -8.52
CA GLU A 102 14.31 13.06 -9.58
C GLU A 102 13.76 14.38 -10.13
N GLU A 103 12.43 14.49 -10.19
CA GLU A 103 11.80 15.72 -10.66
C GLU A 103 12.17 16.92 -9.77
N LYS A 104 12.31 16.70 -8.48
CA LYS A 104 12.67 17.76 -7.54
C LYS A 104 14.10 18.24 -7.76
N LYS A 105 15.00 17.35 -8.09
CA LYS A 105 16.39 17.72 -8.36
C LYS A 105 16.52 18.61 -9.58
N GLY A 106 15.76 18.31 -10.59
CA GLY A 106 15.75 19.14 -11.79
C GLY A 106 15.12 20.50 -11.54
N GLY A 107 14.28 20.57 -10.59
CA GLY A 107 13.67 21.83 -10.18
C GLY A 107 14.53 22.61 -9.27
N HIS A 108 15.38 22.31 -8.70
CA HIS A 108 15.91 23.02 -7.90
C HIS A 108 16.85 23.26 -7.39
N LYS A 109 17.00 23.18 -7.09
CA LYS A 109 17.68 23.24 -6.60
C LYS A 109 17.68 23.58 -5.90
#